data_49c8b2493372fb82c5f8d64c4d1095c1
#
_entry.id   49c8b2493372fb82c5f8d64c4d1095c1
#
_cell.length_a   1.000
_cell.length_b   1.000
_cell.length_c   1.000
_cell.angle_alpha   90.00
_cell.angle_beta   90.00
_cell.angle_gamma   90.00
#
_symmetry.space_group_name_H-M   'P 1'
#
loop_
_entity.id
_entity.type
_entity.pdbx_description
1 polymer ?
#
loop_
_entity_poly.entity_id
_entity_poly.type
_entity_poly.pdbx_seq_one_letter_code
_entity_poly.pdbx_strand_id
1 'polypeptide(L)'
;MLHTFVALVQDKPGVLTRVASLFRRLNINIVSLTVGESERPDTSRMTIVCEAPENAAHRIRASLYKLETTVDVDEVNRSEAVVRELCLIKVGAGPNAPHGLHSRSQIFELSTVFRARVVDLAPESIMLEMTGSASKIEGLLQVLRESGYEILEVSRTGRMAMRRGHHTSRVLKALGTTNGKPSPSAQDPDALPEDEILPTEFED
;
A
#
# COMPACT_ATOMS: atom_id res chain seq x y z
N MET A 1 -4.21 10.26 13.63
CA MET A 1 -4.18 8.84 13.20
C MET A 1 -3.59 8.71 11.78
N LEU A 2 -3.21 7.48 11.37
CA LEU A 2 -2.64 7.26 10.05
C LEU A 2 -3.75 7.01 9.02
N HIS A 3 -3.76 7.80 7.96
CA HIS A 3 -4.62 7.64 6.78
C HIS A 3 -3.80 7.14 5.60
N THR A 4 -4.40 6.30 4.79
CA THR A 4 -3.77 5.78 3.57
C THR A 4 -4.63 6.15 2.37
N PHE A 5 -4.08 6.92 1.46
CA PHE A 5 -4.72 7.30 0.20
C PHE A 5 -4.03 6.60 -0.96
N VAL A 6 -4.82 6.11 -1.89
CA VAL A 6 -4.35 5.63 -3.19
C VAL A 6 -4.84 6.62 -4.22
N ALA A 7 -3.91 7.26 -4.91
CA ALA A 7 -4.21 8.21 -5.99
C ALA A 7 -3.69 7.66 -7.32
N LEU A 8 -4.54 7.70 -8.33
CA LEU A 8 -4.14 7.51 -9.72
C LEU A 8 -3.92 8.89 -10.33
N VAL A 9 -2.75 9.10 -10.88
CA VAL A 9 -2.32 10.39 -11.43
C VAL A 9 -1.74 10.20 -12.82
N GLN A 10 -1.81 11.24 -13.65
CA GLN A 10 -1.13 11.22 -14.94
C GLN A 10 0.39 11.10 -14.73
N ASP A 11 1.06 10.26 -15.53
CA ASP A 11 2.51 10.15 -15.47
C ASP A 11 3.17 11.29 -16.25
N LYS A 12 3.34 12.41 -15.54
CA LYS A 12 3.91 13.64 -16.11
C LYS A 12 4.92 14.26 -15.13
N PRO A 13 5.97 14.92 -15.65
CA PRO A 13 6.90 15.68 -14.81
C PRO A 13 6.17 16.67 -13.91
N GLY A 14 6.60 16.74 -12.64
CA GLY A 14 6.08 17.71 -11.67
C GLY A 14 4.82 17.26 -10.90
N VAL A 15 4.21 16.13 -11.22
CA VAL A 15 3.05 15.63 -10.48
C VAL A 15 3.36 15.40 -9.01
N LEU A 16 4.48 14.74 -8.71
CA LEU A 16 4.92 14.50 -7.35
C LEU A 16 5.12 15.82 -6.56
N THR A 17 5.69 16.83 -7.22
CA THR A 17 5.89 18.15 -6.61
C THR A 17 4.56 18.82 -6.28
N ARG A 18 3.54 18.69 -7.12
CA ARG A 18 2.19 19.23 -6.88
C ARG A 18 1.54 18.54 -5.67
N VAL A 19 1.64 17.22 -5.57
CA VAL A 19 1.14 16.44 -4.43
C VAL A 19 1.87 16.86 -3.14
N ALA A 20 3.20 16.88 -3.14
CA ALA A 20 3.98 17.30 -1.98
C ALA A 20 3.65 18.73 -1.54
N SER A 21 3.50 19.67 -2.50
CA SER A 21 3.10 21.05 -2.22
C SER A 21 1.69 21.16 -1.63
N LEU A 22 0.77 20.27 -2.03
CA LEU A 22 -0.56 20.20 -1.43
C LEU A 22 -0.47 19.82 0.05
N PHE A 23 0.26 18.75 0.39
CA PHE A 23 0.42 18.31 1.77
C PHE A 23 1.10 19.37 2.63
N ARG A 24 2.12 20.07 2.08
CA ARG A 24 2.74 21.21 2.74
C ARG A 24 1.73 22.33 3.05
N ARG A 25 0.86 22.70 2.09
CA ARG A 25 -0.18 23.73 2.31
C ARG A 25 -1.23 23.30 3.34
N LEU A 26 -1.53 22.00 3.43
CA LEU A 26 -2.42 21.46 4.44
C LEU A 26 -1.77 21.33 5.82
N ASN A 27 -0.46 21.57 5.91
CA ASN A 27 0.36 21.35 7.10
C ASN A 27 0.26 19.91 7.64
N ILE A 28 0.31 18.95 6.72
CA ILE A 28 0.21 17.50 7.00
C ILE A 28 1.51 16.83 6.59
N ASN A 29 2.09 16.06 7.51
CA ASN A 29 3.29 15.28 7.23
C ASN A 29 2.97 14.00 6.44
N ILE A 30 3.74 13.73 5.39
CA ILE A 30 3.72 12.47 4.66
C ILE A 30 4.66 11.49 5.36
N VAL A 31 4.10 10.42 5.91
CA VAL A 31 4.86 9.36 6.60
C VAL A 31 5.49 8.39 5.59
N SER A 32 4.77 8.10 4.51
CA SER A 32 5.23 7.19 3.46
C SER A 32 4.61 7.60 2.12
N LEU A 33 5.40 7.56 1.07
CA LEU A 33 4.99 7.83 -0.30
C LEU A 33 5.63 6.81 -1.23
N THR A 34 4.80 6.06 -1.94
CA THR A 34 5.22 5.10 -2.94
C THR A 34 4.59 5.47 -4.27
N VAL A 35 5.38 5.50 -5.32
CA VAL A 35 4.93 5.82 -6.68
C VAL A 35 5.42 4.73 -7.61
N GLY A 36 4.56 4.26 -8.50
CA GLY A 36 4.89 3.28 -9.53
C GLY A 36 3.92 3.38 -10.69
N GLU A 37 4.27 2.76 -11.80
CA GLU A 37 3.38 2.63 -12.94
C GLU A 37 2.09 1.92 -12.53
N SER A 38 0.98 2.33 -13.13
CA SER A 38 -0.30 1.62 -12.97
C SER A 38 -0.52 0.64 -14.11
N GLU A 39 -1.61 -0.11 -14.04
CA GLU A 39 -2.07 -0.99 -15.12
C GLU A 39 -2.53 -0.24 -16.37
N ARG A 40 -2.54 1.10 -16.34
CA ARG A 40 -2.90 1.96 -17.46
C ARG A 40 -1.69 2.70 -17.99
N PRO A 41 -1.55 2.83 -19.31
CA PRO A 41 -0.52 3.66 -19.90
C PRO A 41 -0.67 5.11 -19.42
N ASP A 42 0.43 5.81 -19.33
CA ASP A 42 0.53 7.24 -18.97
C ASP A 42 -0.11 7.58 -17.58
N THR A 43 -0.24 6.58 -16.71
CA THR A 43 -0.84 6.73 -15.38
C THR A 43 0.03 6.09 -14.32
N SER A 44 0.36 6.85 -13.28
CA SER A 44 1.07 6.38 -12.10
C SER A 44 0.12 6.18 -10.92
N ARG A 45 0.40 5.15 -10.13
CA ARG A 45 -0.28 4.86 -8.87
C ARG A 45 0.56 5.34 -7.71
N MET A 46 0.01 6.23 -6.91
CA MET A 46 0.62 6.73 -5.68
C MET A 46 -0.09 6.15 -4.46
N THR A 47 0.67 5.60 -3.52
CA THR A 47 0.17 5.28 -2.18
C THR A 47 0.76 6.27 -1.19
N ILE A 48 -0.08 7.08 -0.58
CA ILE A 48 0.29 8.18 0.32
C ILE A 48 -0.19 7.82 1.71
N VAL A 49 0.72 7.73 2.66
CA VAL A 49 0.40 7.55 4.08
C VAL A 49 0.73 8.84 4.80
N CYS A 50 -0.23 9.40 5.49
CA CYS A 50 -0.05 10.63 6.25
C CYS A 50 -0.68 10.52 7.64
N GLU A 51 -0.20 11.36 8.55
CA GLU A 51 -0.76 11.49 9.89
C GLU A 51 -1.64 12.74 9.95
N ALA A 52 -2.93 12.52 10.25
CA ALA A 52 -3.90 13.60 10.33
C ALA A 52 -5.02 13.26 11.32
N PRO A 53 -5.79 14.26 11.80
CA PRO A 53 -7.02 14.04 12.53
C PRO A 53 -8.04 13.24 11.70
N GLU A 54 -8.92 12.48 12.36
CA GLU A 54 -9.92 11.64 11.69
C GLU A 54 -10.81 12.42 10.72
N ASN A 55 -11.23 13.60 11.12
CA ASN A 55 -12.07 14.48 10.31
C ASN A 55 -11.35 15.13 9.12
N ALA A 56 -10.03 15.00 9.00
CA ALA A 56 -9.27 15.60 7.91
C ALA A 56 -9.25 14.74 6.63
N ALA A 57 -9.56 13.44 6.72
CA ALA A 57 -9.45 12.50 5.61
C ALA A 57 -10.26 12.94 4.39
N HIS A 58 -11.51 13.31 4.58
CA HIS A 58 -12.37 13.80 3.49
C HIS A 58 -11.79 15.05 2.81
N ARG A 59 -11.26 16.00 3.59
CA ARG A 59 -10.64 17.22 3.07
C ARG A 59 -9.37 16.93 2.27
N ILE A 60 -8.54 16.02 2.76
CA ILE A 60 -7.31 15.59 2.07
C ILE A 60 -7.68 14.96 0.73
N ARG A 61 -8.61 14.00 0.73
CA ARG A 61 -9.10 13.33 -0.47
C ARG A 61 -9.66 14.33 -1.50
N ALA A 62 -10.53 15.25 -1.05
CA ALA A 62 -11.12 16.28 -1.91
C ALA A 62 -10.05 17.23 -2.49
N SER A 63 -9.01 17.54 -1.70
CA SER A 63 -7.91 18.40 -2.14
C SER A 63 -7.00 17.70 -3.15
N LEU A 64 -6.71 16.41 -2.96
CA LEU A 64 -5.99 15.59 -3.93
C LEU A 64 -6.77 15.49 -5.26
N TYR A 65 -8.07 15.28 -5.18
CA TYR A 65 -8.93 15.15 -6.37
C TYR A 65 -9.01 16.44 -7.20
N LYS A 66 -8.79 17.61 -6.57
CA LYS A 66 -8.76 18.91 -7.27
C LYS A 66 -7.47 19.17 -8.04
N LEU A 67 -6.44 18.37 -7.88
CA LEU A 67 -5.22 18.51 -8.70
C LEU A 67 -5.52 18.07 -10.13
N GLU A 68 -5.23 18.92 -11.11
CA GLU A 68 -5.50 18.73 -12.53
C GLU A 68 -4.98 17.39 -13.08
N THR A 69 -3.85 16.91 -12.52
CA THR A 69 -3.22 15.66 -12.93
C THR A 69 -3.77 14.43 -12.20
N THR A 70 -4.71 14.59 -11.29
CA THR A 70 -5.30 13.48 -10.55
C THR A 70 -6.48 12.89 -11.32
N VAL A 71 -6.42 11.59 -11.58
CA VAL A 71 -7.47 10.82 -12.24
C VAL A 71 -8.47 10.30 -11.23
N ASP A 72 -7.97 9.75 -10.12
CA ASP A 72 -8.81 9.20 -9.05
C ASP A 72 -8.09 9.22 -7.70
N VAL A 73 -8.85 9.29 -6.61
CA VAL A 73 -8.34 9.21 -5.24
C VAL A 73 -9.28 8.39 -4.38
N ASP A 74 -8.72 7.43 -3.70
CA ASP A 74 -9.44 6.59 -2.77
C ASP A 74 -8.77 6.56 -1.40
N GLU A 75 -9.54 6.65 -0.33
CA GLU A 75 -9.07 6.38 1.02
C GLU A 75 -9.23 4.89 1.31
N VAL A 76 -8.16 4.27 1.74
CA VAL A 76 -8.12 2.81 1.88
C VAL A 76 -8.03 2.43 3.35
N ASN A 77 -9.10 1.82 3.86
CA ASN A 77 -9.15 1.28 5.21
C ASN A 77 -8.43 -0.09 5.28
N ARG A 78 -7.77 -0.37 6.41
CA ARG A 78 -7.01 -1.61 6.61
C ARG A 78 -7.85 -2.88 6.45
N SER A 79 -9.13 -2.85 6.79
CA SER A 79 -10.05 -3.99 6.66
C SER A 79 -10.37 -4.34 5.20
N GLU A 80 -10.42 -3.32 4.33
CA GLU A 80 -10.81 -3.45 2.93
C GLU A 80 -9.64 -3.66 1.97
N ALA A 81 -8.40 -3.56 2.47
CA ALA A 81 -7.22 -3.61 1.62
C ALA A 81 -6.15 -4.58 2.11
N VAL A 82 -5.33 -5.00 1.18
CA VAL A 82 -4.02 -5.60 1.46
C VAL A 82 -2.99 -4.48 1.46
N VAL A 83 -2.33 -4.28 2.60
CA VAL A 83 -1.23 -3.33 2.74
C VAL A 83 0.06 -4.11 2.94
N ARG A 84 1.07 -3.82 2.14
CA ARG A 84 2.39 -4.46 2.20
C ARG A 84 3.50 -3.44 2.03
N GLU A 85 4.65 -3.81 2.55
CA GLU A 85 5.89 -3.08 2.47
C GLU A 85 7.03 -4.08 2.30
N LEU A 86 8.01 -3.78 1.47
CA LEU A 86 9.26 -4.52 1.37
C LEU A 86 10.32 -3.78 2.17
N CYS A 87 11.13 -4.53 2.90
CA CYS A 87 12.23 -4.02 3.71
C CYS A 87 13.49 -4.84 3.45
N LEU A 88 14.60 -4.15 3.21
CA LEU A 88 15.95 -4.72 3.25
C LEU A 88 16.62 -4.30 4.55
N ILE A 89 17.18 -5.26 5.27
CA ILE A 89 17.82 -5.06 6.56
C ILE A 89 19.21 -5.66 6.49
N LYS A 90 20.24 -4.84 6.70
CA LYS A 90 21.63 -5.31 6.82
C LYS A 90 21.98 -5.42 8.29
N VAL A 91 22.36 -6.62 8.72
CA VAL A 91 22.65 -6.97 10.12
C VAL A 91 24.11 -7.34 10.25
N GLY A 92 24.79 -6.81 11.25
CA GLY A 92 26.15 -7.21 11.60
C GLY A 92 26.19 -8.66 12.10
N ALA A 93 27.08 -9.46 11.50
CA ALA A 93 27.21 -10.90 11.77
C ALA A 93 28.69 -11.35 11.75
N GLY A 94 29.60 -10.42 12.01
CA GLY A 94 31.04 -10.67 12.09
C GLY A 94 31.46 -11.37 13.37
N PRO A 95 32.76 -11.62 13.54
CA PRO A 95 33.33 -12.32 14.72
C PRO A 95 33.02 -11.61 16.06
N ASN A 96 32.85 -10.30 16.01
CA ASN A 96 32.54 -9.47 17.18
C ASN A 96 31.01 -9.27 17.41
N ALA A 97 30.16 -9.92 16.58
CA ALA A 97 28.74 -9.85 16.76
C ALA A 97 28.30 -10.58 18.05
N PRO A 98 27.15 -10.22 18.63
CA PRO A 98 26.58 -10.95 19.76
C PRO A 98 26.50 -12.44 19.45
N HIS A 99 26.71 -13.28 20.48
CA HIS A 99 26.71 -14.74 20.35
C HIS A 99 27.89 -15.36 19.53
N GLY A 100 28.87 -14.56 19.12
CA GLY A 100 30.10 -15.05 18.46
C GLY A 100 29.83 -15.91 17.22
N LEU A 101 30.38 -17.11 17.16
CA LEU A 101 30.25 -18.04 16.03
C LEU A 101 28.79 -18.48 15.74
N HIS A 102 27.89 -18.41 16.74
CA HIS A 102 26.48 -18.78 16.59
C HIS A 102 25.59 -17.62 16.08
N SER A 103 26.16 -16.43 15.97
CA SER A 103 25.43 -15.23 15.53
C SER A 103 24.65 -15.44 14.22
N ARG A 104 25.29 -16.05 13.23
CA ARG A 104 24.68 -16.31 11.92
C ARG A 104 23.54 -17.31 11.99
N SER A 105 23.72 -18.40 12.74
CA SER A 105 22.67 -19.42 12.91
C SER A 105 21.41 -18.82 13.52
N GLN A 106 21.57 -17.96 14.53
CA GLN A 106 20.44 -17.29 15.18
C GLN A 106 19.75 -16.28 14.23
N ILE A 107 20.50 -15.53 13.41
CA ILE A 107 19.89 -14.65 12.40
C ILE A 107 19.11 -15.47 11.38
N PHE A 108 19.59 -16.65 10.95
CA PHE A 108 18.84 -17.56 10.08
C PHE A 108 17.57 -18.09 10.73
N GLU A 109 17.60 -18.45 12.02
CA GLU A 109 16.41 -18.86 12.77
C GLU A 109 15.39 -17.74 12.84
N LEU A 110 15.81 -16.53 13.20
CA LEU A 110 14.95 -15.35 13.23
C LEU A 110 14.36 -15.06 11.83
N SER A 111 15.17 -15.17 10.78
CA SER A 111 14.67 -14.97 9.40
C SER A 111 13.58 -15.97 9.06
N THR A 112 13.71 -17.22 9.48
CA THR A 112 12.70 -18.26 9.27
C THR A 112 11.40 -17.96 10.02
N VAL A 113 11.49 -17.59 11.31
CA VAL A 113 10.33 -17.24 12.14
C VAL A 113 9.56 -16.07 11.54
N PHE A 114 10.24 -15.04 11.10
CA PHE A 114 9.63 -13.85 10.51
C PHE A 114 9.31 -14.00 9.02
N ARG A 115 9.65 -15.14 8.39
CA ARG A 115 9.54 -15.38 6.94
C ARG A 115 10.26 -14.31 6.13
N ALA A 116 11.43 -13.92 6.60
CA ALA A 116 12.40 -13.12 5.86
C ALA A 116 13.30 -14.03 5.03
N ARG A 117 13.88 -13.53 3.97
CA ARG A 117 14.87 -14.24 3.14
C ARG A 117 16.22 -13.62 3.32
N VAL A 118 17.25 -14.45 3.38
CA VAL A 118 18.64 -13.99 3.22
C VAL A 118 18.88 -13.75 1.73
N VAL A 119 19.26 -12.54 1.37
CA VAL A 119 19.52 -12.13 -0.02
C VAL A 119 20.99 -11.85 -0.28
N ASP A 120 21.77 -11.60 0.78
CA ASP A 120 23.21 -11.46 0.70
C ASP A 120 23.88 -11.97 1.98
N LEU A 121 25.05 -12.58 1.84
CA LEU A 121 25.84 -13.17 2.92
C LEU A 121 27.32 -12.79 2.76
N ALA A 122 27.76 -11.84 3.56
CA ALA A 122 29.15 -11.40 3.60
C ALA A 122 29.87 -11.90 4.87
N PRO A 123 31.22 -11.84 4.97
CA PRO A 123 31.93 -12.25 6.17
C PRO A 123 31.50 -11.57 7.46
N GLU A 124 31.10 -10.31 7.40
CA GLU A 124 30.75 -9.47 8.57
C GLU A 124 29.28 -9.05 8.63
N SER A 125 28.48 -9.38 7.63
CA SER A 125 27.06 -8.97 7.59
C SER A 125 26.19 -9.98 6.86
N ILE A 126 24.89 -9.91 7.18
CA ILE A 126 23.81 -10.64 6.50
C ILE A 126 22.78 -9.62 6.07
N MET A 127 22.32 -9.70 4.81
CA MET A 127 21.21 -8.89 4.34
C MET A 127 19.93 -9.73 4.28
N LEU A 128 18.91 -9.25 4.97
CA LEU A 128 17.58 -9.86 5.02
C LEU A 128 16.61 -9.06 4.16
N GLU A 129 15.81 -9.75 3.36
CA GLU A 129 14.67 -9.21 2.65
C GLU A 129 13.39 -9.68 3.35
N MET A 130 12.47 -8.78 3.60
CA MET A 130 11.20 -9.10 4.21
C MET A 130 10.07 -8.32 3.55
N THR A 131 8.98 -9.03 3.21
CA THR A 131 7.72 -8.42 2.79
C THR A 131 6.65 -8.68 3.85
N GLY A 132 5.97 -7.63 4.28
CA GLY A 132 4.94 -7.77 5.31
C GLY A 132 4.17 -6.50 5.62
N SER A 133 3.43 -6.52 6.74
CA SER A 133 2.90 -5.29 7.33
C SER A 133 4.02 -4.50 8.01
N ALA A 134 3.85 -3.19 8.12
CA ALA A 134 4.82 -2.33 8.82
C ALA A 134 5.07 -2.82 10.26
N SER A 135 4.03 -3.28 10.97
CA SER A 135 4.17 -3.83 12.34
C SER A 135 5.00 -5.11 12.39
N LYS A 136 4.90 -5.96 11.36
CA LYS A 136 5.70 -7.18 11.29
C LYS A 136 7.18 -6.87 11.03
N ILE A 137 7.45 -5.91 10.16
CA ILE A 137 8.82 -5.44 9.88
C ILE A 137 9.43 -4.81 11.15
N GLU A 138 8.67 -3.96 11.84
CA GLU A 138 9.12 -3.34 13.08
C GLU A 138 9.38 -4.38 14.18
N GLY A 139 8.55 -5.43 14.26
CA GLY A 139 8.78 -6.55 15.18
C GLY A 139 10.11 -7.28 14.92
N LEU A 140 10.48 -7.54 13.67
CA LEU A 140 11.79 -8.12 13.35
C LEU A 140 12.92 -7.18 13.75
N LEU A 141 12.82 -5.89 13.41
CA LEU A 141 13.83 -4.89 13.77
C LEU A 141 14.00 -4.78 15.28
N GLN A 142 12.91 -4.82 16.03
CA GLN A 142 12.93 -4.78 17.49
C GLN A 142 13.63 -6.02 18.06
N VAL A 143 13.24 -7.22 17.63
CA VAL A 143 13.85 -8.47 18.10
C VAL A 143 15.37 -8.50 17.80
N LEU A 144 15.79 -8.06 16.60
CA LEU A 144 17.21 -7.97 16.27
C LEU A 144 17.96 -7.04 17.22
N ARG A 145 17.42 -5.85 17.51
CA ARG A 145 18.01 -4.89 18.45
C ARG A 145 18.06 -5.42 19.88
N GLU A 146 16.97 -6.00 20.37
CA GLU A 146 16.89 -6.57 21.73
C GLU A 146 17.80 -7.78 21.91
N SER A 147 18.04 -8.53 20.84
CA SER A 147 19.06 -9.62 20.83
C SER A 147 20.49 -9.09 20.72
N GLY A 148 20.68 -7.77 20.70
CA GLY A 148 21.99 -7.13 20.68
C GLY A 148 22.63 -7.06 19.30
N TYR A 149 21.92 -7.42 18.22
CA TYR A 149 22.47 -7.29 16.86
C TYR A 149 22.53 -5.84 16.42
N GLU A 150 23.66 -5.47 15.81
CA GLU A 150 23.81 -4.19 15.17
C GLU A 150 23.07 -4.19 13.83
N ILE A 151 22.15 -3.25 13.68
CA ILE A 151 21.49 -2.99 12.40
C ILE A 151 22.31 -1.94 11.67
N LEU A 152 23.04 -2.36 10.65
CA LEU A 152 23.96 -1.51 9.89
C LEU A 152 23.18 -0.56 8.95
N GLU A 153 22.12 -1.08 8.32
CA GLU A 153 21.35 -0.31 7.35
C GLU A 153 19.93 -0.89 7.22
N VAL A 154 18.94 -0.01 7.00
CA VAL A 154 17.57 -0.39 6.70
C VAL A 154 17.07 0.42 5.51
N SER A 155 16.56 -0.26 4.50
CA SER A 155 15.88 0.36 3.36
C SER A 155 14.46 -0.16 3.26
N ARG A 156 13.48 0.73 3.09
CA ARG A 156 12.06 0.39 3.04
C ARG A 156 11.42 1.04 1.80
N THR A 157 10.58 0.29 1.10
CA THR A 157 9.83 0.83 -0.04
C THR A 157 8.76 1.84 0.37
N GLY A 158 8.31 1.78 1.64
CA GLY A 158 7.06 2.40 2.05
C GLY A 158 5.87 1.48 1.75
N ARG A 159 4.67 1.92 2.15
CA ARG A 159 3.46 1.10 2.08
C ARG A 159 2.84 1.14 0.70
N MET A 160 2.58 -0.03 0.14
CA MET A 160 1.69 -0.23 -1.00
C MET A 160 0.35 -0.75 -0.49
N ALA A 161 -0.75 -0.24 -1.04
CA ALA A 161 -2.09 -0.65 -0.66
C ALA A 161 -2.91 -1.01 -1.91
N MET A 162 -3.67 -2.12 -1.82
CA MET A 162 -4.58 -2.56 -2.88
C MET A 162 -5.87 -3.09 -2.25
N ARG A 163 -7.02 -2.69 -2.76
CA ARG A 163 -8.31 -3.17 -2.28
C ARG A 163 -8.47 -4.68 -2.53
N ARG A 164 -9.22 -5.33 -1.66
CA ARG A 164 -9.56 -6.76 -1.79
C ARG A 164 -10.72 -6.96 -2.75
N GLY A 165 -10.79 -8.15 -3.34
CA GLY A 165 -11.88 -8.56 -4.21
C GLY A 165 -11.92 -7.79 -5.53
N HIS A 166 -13.10 -7.65 -6.11
CA HIS A 166 -13.34 -6.94 -7.38
C HIS A 166 -13.45 -5.41 -7.24
N HIS A 167 -13.22 -4.86 -6.05
CA HIS A 167 -13.26 -3.43 -5.84
C HIS A 167 -12.00 -2.79 -6.42
N THR A 168 -12.13 -2.28 -7.62
CA THR A 168 -11.17 -1.36 -8.24
C THR A 168 -11.55 0.08 -7.93
N SER A 169 -10.75 1.08 -8.30
CA SER A 169 -11.13 2.47 -8.13
C SER A 169 -12.46 2.77 -8.83
N ARG A 170 -13.26 3.72 -8.31
CA ARG A 170 -14.57 4.06 -8.87
C ARG A 170 -14.50 4.51 -10.31
N VAL A 171 -13.45 5.21 -10.70
CA VAL A 171 -13.22 5.63 -12.09
C VAL A 171 -12.90 4.44 -12.98
N LEU A 172 -12.12 3.46 -12.49
CA LEU A 172 -11.88 2.20 -13.19
C LEU A 172 -13.17 1.41 -13.39
N LYS A 173 -14.08 1.47 -12.46
CA LYS A 173 -15.41 0.83 -12.54
C LYS A 173 -16.33 1.57 -13.53
N ALA A 174 -16.31 2.89 -13.54
CA ALA A 174 -17.13 3.73 -14.43
C ALA A 174 -16.60 3.77 -15.88
N LEU A 175 -15.27 3.67 -16.05
CA LEU A 175 -14.61 3.61 -17.35
C LEU A 175 -14.44 2.17 -17.87
N GLY A 176 -15.01 1.20 -17.20
CA GLY A 176 -14.91 -0.26 -17.29
C GLY A 176 -15.00 -0.91 -18.68
N THR A 177 -14.39 -0.29 -19.64
CA THR A 177 -14.21 -0.77 -20.99
C THR A 177 -12.76 -1.20 -21.22
N THR A 178 -12.48 -2.44 -20.96
CA THR A 178 -11.53 -3.13 -21.82
C THR A 178 -12.24 -3.30 -23.18
N ASN A 179 -11.77 -2.61 -24.20
CA ASN A 179 -12.20 -2.78 -25.62
C ASN A 179 -13.67 -2.54 -25.94
N GLY A 180 -14.29 -1.46 -25.47
CA GLY A 180 -15.56 -0.97 -26.02
C GLY A 180 -16.81 -1.82 -25.71
N LYS A 181 -16.72 -2.82 -24.81
CA LYS A 181 -17.88 -3.53 -24.29
C LYS A 181 -18.00 -3.31 -22.77
N PRO A 182 -19.18 -2.93 -22.25
CA PRO A 182 -19.40 -2.86 -20.80
C PRO A 182 -19.19 -4.24 -20.18
N SER A 183 -18.46 -4.30 -19.06
CA SER A 183 -18.33 -5.52 -18.28
C SER A 183 -19.70 -5.97 -17.76
N PRO A 184 -20.04 -7.27 -17.77
CA PRO A 184 -21.30 -7.78 -17.24
C PRO A 184 -21.55 -7.49 -15.73
N SER A 185 -20.55 -7.01 -15.03
CA SER A 185 -20.63 -6.68 -13.59
C SER A 185 -21.15 -5.27 -13.28
N ALA A 186 -21.62 -4.51 -14.27
CA ALA A 186 -22.22 -3.18 -14.07
C ALA A 186 -23.74 -3.23 -13.76
N GLN A 187 -24.28 -4.42 -13.51
CA GLN A 187 -25.64 -4.55 -12.95
C GLN A 187 -25.57 -4.23 -11.45
N ASP A 188 -26.34 -3.24 -11.06
CA ASP A 188 -26.56 -2.83 -9.68
C ASP A 188 -27.14 -4.05 -8.91
N PRO A 189 -26.52 -4.52 -7.81
CA PRO A 189 -27.05 -5.64 -7.04
C PRO A 189 -28.39 -5.33 -6.36
N ASP A 190 -28.81 -4.06 -6.34
CA ASP A 190 -30.10 -3.59 -5.78
C ASP A 190 -31.17 -3.28 -6.85
N ALA A 191 -30.90 -3.56 -8.12
CA ALA A 191 -31.94 -3.49 -9.13
C ALA A 191 -32.86 -4.71 -9.00
N LEU A 192 -34.10 -4.47 -8.53
CA LEU A 192 -35.18 -5.46 -8.52
C LEU A 192 -35.42 -5.93 -9.96
N PRO A 193 -35.65 -7.26 -10.21
CA PRO A 193 -35.97 -7.75 -11.54
C PRO A 193 -37.30 -7.14 -12.02
N GLU A 194 -37.29 -6.59 -13.23
CA GLU A 194 -38.46 -5.96 -13.89
C GLU A 194 -39.56 -6.96 -14.31
N ASP A 195 -39.48 -8.25 -13.93
CA ASP A 195 -40.33 -9.30 -14.46
C ASP A 195 -41.31 -9.90 -13.44
N GLU A 196 -41.71 -9.20 -12.39
CA GLU A 196 -42.89 -9.58 -11.57
C GLU A 196 -44.01 -8.52 -11.62
N ILE A 197 -44.51 -8.27 -12.82
CA ILE A 197 -45.88 -7.73 -12.95
C ILE A 197 -46.81 -8.97 -13.07
N LEU A 198 -47.41 -9.32 -11.95
CA LEU A 198 -48.50 -10.29 -11.91
C LEU A 198 -49.68 -9.80 -12.79
N PRO A 199 -50.23 -10.63 -13.66
CA PRO A 199 -51.45 -10.28 -14.41
C PRO A 199 -52.60 -10.16 -13.43
N THR A 200 -53.24 -9.01 -13.42
CA THR A 200 -54.55 -8.77 -12.79
C THR A 200 -55.59 -9.46 -13.67
N GLU A 201 -55.92 -10.69 -13.37
CA GLU A 201 -57.20 -11.26 -13.78
C GLU A 201 -58.21 -10.98 -12.67
N PHE A 202 -59.06 -10.06 -12.90
CA PHE A 202 -60.43 -10.00 -12.34
C PHE A 202 -61.38 -10.06 -13.51
N GLU A 203 -61.93 -11.25 -13.76
CA GLU A 203 -63.23 -11.44 -14.46
C GLU A 203 -64.26 -11.85 -13.41
N ASP A 204 -65.40 -11.12 -13.42
CA ASP A 204 -66.73 -11.35 -12.91
C ASP A 204 -66.94 -11.75 -11.45
#